data_487ead28ba284ce4ee66158be00dc992
#
_entry.id   487ead28ba284ce4ee66158be00dc992
#
_cell.length_a   1.000
_cell.length_b   1.000
_cell.length_c   1.000
_cell.angle_alpha   90.00
_cell.angle_beta   90.00
_cell.angle_gamma   90.00
#
_symmetry.space_group_name_H-M   'P 1'
#
loop_
_entity.id
_entity.type
_entity.pdbx_description
1 polymer ?
#
loop_
_entity_poly.entity_id
_entity_poly.type
_entity_poly.pdbx_seq_one_letter_code
_entity_poly.pdbx_strand_id
1 'polypeptide(L)'
;SLKNVPNLRNISCIISVPLLNEIWLGSEYYPEIYRVKKEKDRIELLGTLNLSNYADNPGFPRIFYEDSKHNLWVATTKGILVKPEKEKNLQDTKFPSMDITGIGEGKDGTLWIGTRKQGVYNAIVSSNLTFEKKGLKNLTTQTDKLVSDNIGAICIDDNGLMWMGSQDGDVFTYDPRTKKVE
;
A
#
# COMPACT_ATOMS: atom_id res chain seq x y z
N SER A 1 11.04 26.39 8.20
CA SER A 1 9.76 26.75 7.60
C SER A 1 9.70 26.21 6.18
N LEU A 2 8.61 25.52 5.84
CA LEU A 2 8.29 25.09 4.48
C LEU A 2 8.05 26.33 3.61
N LYS A 3 9.10 26.89 3.03
CA LYS A 3 8.97 27.95 2.04
C LYS A 3 8.75 27.30 0.67
N ASN A 4 7.66 27.65 0.01
CA ASN A 4 7.30 27.25 -1.35
C ASN A 4 6.79 25.82 -1.54
N VAL A 5 6.24 25.17 -0.54
CA VAL A 5 5.47 23.94 -0.75
C VAL A 5 3.99 24.34 -0.86
N PRO A 6 3.42 24.32 -2.06
CA PRO A 6 2.01 24.71 -2.20
C PRO A 6 1.14 23.71 -1.47
N ASN A 7 0.45 24.20 -0.44
CA ASN A 7 -0.72 23.53 0.19
C ASN A 7 -0.59 22.04 0.48
N LEU A 8 0.50 21.60 1.14
CA LEU A 8 0.59 20.23 1.69
C LEU A 8 -0.41 20.06 2.83
N ARG A 9 -1.67 20.27 2.54
CA ARG A 9 -2.77 19.99 3.48
C ARG A 9 -3.25 18.56 3.25
N ASN A 10 -3.59 17.90 4.37
CA ASN A 10 -4.22 16.58 4.32
C ASN A 10 -3.32 15.51 3.67
N ILE A 11 -2.18 15.27 4.30
CA ILE A 11 -1.31 14.14 3.93
C ILE A 11 -1.85 12.89 4.62
N SER A 12 -2.12 11.85 3.84
CA SER A 12 -2.63 10.54 4.32
C SER A 12 -1.49 9.59 4.67
N CYS A 13 -0.39 9.65 3.94
CA CYS A 13 0.72 8.72 4.10
C CYS A 13 2.06 9.36 3.70
N ILE A 14 3.13 8.79 4.25
CA ILE A 14 4.50 9.25 4.03
C ILE A 14 5.45 8.05 3.98
N ILE A 15 6.44 8.12 3.10
CA ILE A 15 7.54 7.16 3.07
C ILE A 15 8.85 7.85 2.69
N SER A 16 9.95 7.36 3.28
CA SER A 16 11.30 7.65 2.80
C SER A 16 11.63 6.75 1.62
N VAL A 17 12.18 7.30 0.55
CA VAL A 17 12.65 6.57 -0.63
C VAL A 17 14.17 6.75 -0.73
N PRO A 18 14.96 5.96 0.02
CA PRO A 18 16.40 6.19 0.19
C PRO A 18 17.18 6.17 -1.13
N LEU A 19 16.83 5.28 -2.05
CA LEU A 19 17.47 5.18 -3.37
C LEU A 19 17.39 6.47 -4.19
N LEU A 20 16.35 7.27 -3.97
CA LEU A 20 16.16 8.57 -4.64
C LEU A 20 16.60 9.74 -3.75
N ASN A 21 16.90 9.49 -2.47
CA ASN A 21 17.09 10.54 -1.47
C ASN A 21 15.89 11.50 -1.39
N GLU A 22 14.68 10.92 -1.43
CA GLU A 22 13.41 11.64 -1.43
C GLU A 22 12.49 11.16 -0.31
N ILE A 23 11.53 12.00 0.03
CA ILE A 23 10.35 11.63 0.83
C ILE A 23 9.13 11.83 -0.05
N TRP A 24 8.27 10.84 -0.08
CA TRP A 24 7.00 10.88 -0.80
C TRP A 24 5.85 11.09 0.18
N LEU A 25 4.96 12.00 -0.16
CA LEU A 25 3.80 12.40 0.64
C LEU A 25 2.54 12.16 -0.18
N GLY A 26 1.66 11.28 0.25
CA GLY A 26 0.39 11.02 -0.40
C GLY A 26 -0.69 12.02 0.02
N SER A 27 -1.42 12.57 -0.93
CA SER A 27 -2.56 13.45 -0.66
C SER A 27 -3.80 12.65 -0.25
N GLU A 28 -4.53 13.10 0.75
CA GLU A 28 -5.77 12.46 1.23
C GLU A 28 -6.96 12.65 0.27
N TYR A 29 -6.98 13.75 -0.50
CA TYR A 29 -8.15 14.14 -1.29
C TYR A 29 -7.88 14.25 -2.80
N TYR A 30 -6.63 14.07 -3.22
CA TYR A 30 -6.25 14.17 -4.62
C TYR A 30 -5.45 12.93 -5.04
N PRO A 31 -5.54 12.51 -6.31
CA PRO A 31 -4.73 11.41 -6.84
C PRO A 31 -3.27 11.87 -7.06
N GLU A 32 -2.64 12.40 -6.02
CA GLU A 32 -1.34 13.06 -6.10
C GLU A 32 -0.38 12.58 -5.03
N ILE A 33 0.89 12.48 -5.42
CA ILE A 33 2.03 12.26 -4.54
C ILE A 33 2.99 13.42 -4.71
N TYR A 34 3.30 14.10 -3.62
CA TYR A 34 4.34 15.13 -3.60
C TYR A 34 5.69 14.48 -3.28
N ARG A 35 6.67 14.77 -4.12
CA ARG A 35 8.05 14.33 -3.91
C ARG A 35 8.84 15.49 -3.34
N VAL A 36 9.42 15.28 -2.16
CA VAL A 36 10.18 16.31 -1.45
C VAL A 36 11.55 15.78 -1.04
N LYS A 37 12.48 16.71 -0.86
CA LYS A 37 13.82 16.45 -0.37
C LYS A 37 14.12 17.36 0.81
N LYS A 38 14.81 16.83 1.82
CA LYS A 38 15.34 17.64 2.91
C LYS A 38 16.71 18.20 2.51
N GLU A 39 16.82 19.50 2.45
CA GLU A 39 18.09 20.23 2.31
C GLU A 39 18.35 20.96 3.62
N LYS A 40 19.55 20.86 4.17
CA LYS A 40 19.98 21.48 5.45
C LYS A 40 18.83 22.02 6.34
N ASP A 41 18.36 23.24 6.06
CA ASP A 41 17.35 23.94 6.87
C ASP A 41 15.98 24.11 6.16
N ARG A 42 15.77 23.45 5.00
CA ARG A 42 14.53 23.56 4.23
C ARG A 42 14.08 22.22 3.66
N ILE A 43 12.80 22.12 3.37
CA ILE A 43 12.24 21.06 2.54
C ILE A 43 11.96 21.66 1.17
N GLU A 44 12.45 20.99 0.13
CA GLU A 44 12.26 21.37 -1.27
C GLU A 44 11.26 20.42 -1.93
N LEU A 45 10.27 20.99 -2.64
CA LEU A 45 9.37 20.23 -3.49
C LEU A 45 10.09 19.95 -4.82
N LEU A 46 10.33 18.67 -5.11
CA LEU A 46 10.94 18.22 -6.37
C LEU A 46 9.92 18.08 -7.50
N GLY A 47 8.66 17.84 -7.16
CA GLY A 47 7.58 17.70 -8.11
C GLY A 47 6.39 16.93 -7.54
N THR A 48 5.34 16.84 -8.35
CA THR A 48 4.11 16.13 -8.03
C THR A 48 3.88 15.04 -9.07
N LEU A 49 3.60 13.81 -8.60
CA LEU A 49 3.14 12.72 -9.44
C LEU A 49 1.60 12.70 -9.39
N ASN A 50 0.96 12.90 -10.53
CA ASN A 50 -0.48 12.70 -10.66
C ASN A 50 -0.74 11.24 -11.03
N LEU A 51 -1.43 10.50 -10.17
CA LEU A 51 -1.69 9.07 -10.33
C LEU A 51 -2.60 8.76 -11.52
N SER A 52 -3.41 9.73 -11.97
CA SER A 52 -4.25 9.59 -13.17
C SER A 52 -3.45 9.46 -14.47
N ASN A 53 -2.15 9.75 -14.44
CA ASN A 53 -1.26 9.50 -15.58
C ASN A 53 -0.88 8.01 -15.72
N TYR A 54 -1.17 7.18 -14.71
CA TYR A 54 -0.70 5.79 -14.63
C TYR A 54 -1.85 4.78 -14.56
N ALA A 55 -3.03 5.20 -14.15
CA ALA A 55 -4.24 4.36 -14.11
C ALA A 55 -5.49 5.21 -14.27
N ASP A 56 -6.53 4.59 -14.82
CA ASP A 56 -7.87 5.19 -14.87
C ASP A 56 -8.47 5.19 -13.46
N ASN A 57 -8.93 6.36 -13.00
CA ASN A 57 -9.55 6.54 -11.69
C ASN A 57 -8.77 5.88 -10.52
N PRO A 58 -7.49 6.25 -10.31
CA PRO A 58 -6.62 5.58 -9.34
C PRO A 58 -7.05 5.77 -7.88
N GLY A 59 -7.98 6.69 -7.60
CA GLY A 59 -8.32 7.08 -6.24
C GLY A 59 -7.21 7.90 -5.58
N PHE A 60 -7.19 7.91 -4.26
CA PHE A 60 -6.25 8.71 -3.45
C PHE A 60 -5.26 7.82 -2.74
N PRO A 61 -3.98 8.23 -2.61
CA PRO A 61 -2.97 7.47 -1.87
C PRO A 61 -3.42 7.21 -0.42
N ARG A 62 -3.21 5.98 0.06
CA ARG A 62 -3.49 5.57 1.45
C ARG A 62 -2.24 5.10 2.15
N ILE A 63 -1.44 4.29 1.47
CA ILE A 63 -0.30 3.61 2.04
C ILE A 63 0.80 3.54 1.00
N PHE A 64 2.02 3.75 1.44
CA PHE A 64 3.23 3.36 0.73
C PHE A 64 3.83 2.14 1.41
N TYR A 65 4.30 1.21 0.61
CA TYR A 65 4.99 0.03 1.09
C TYR A 65 6.19 -0.30 0.18
N GLU A 66 7.37 -0.49 0.74
CA GLU A 66 8.55 -0.98 0.02
C GLU A 66 8.70 -2.47 0.29
N ASP A 67 8.70 -3.30 -0.77
CA ASP A 67 8.91 -4.73 -0.66
C ASP A 67 10.39 -5.10 -0.52
N SER A 68 10.69 -6.37 -0.25
CA SER A 68 12.06 -6.88 -0.11
C SER A 68 12.93 -6.76 -1.37
N LYS A 69 12.32 -6.46 -2.52
CA LYS A 69 12.98 -6.22 -3.80
C LYS A 69 13.08 -4.73 -4.15
N HIS A 70 12.81 -3.86 -3.17
CA HIS A 70 12.81 -2.41 -3.32
C HIS A 70 11.80 -1.84 -4.33
N ASN A 71 10.75 -2.58 -4.66
CA ASN A 71 9.62 -2.02 -5.37
C ASN A 71 8.77 -1.19 -4.41
N LEU A 72 8.38 0.00 -4.83
CA LEU A 72 7.55 0.88 -4.02
C LEU A 72 6.08 0.76 -4.44
N TRP A 73 5.28 0.16 -3.61
CA TRP A 73 3.84 -0.03 -3.79
C TRP A 73 3.07 1.18 -3.25
N VAL A 74 2.11 1.64 -4.04
CA VAL A 74 1.22 2.76 -3.73
C VAL A 74 -0.19 2.24 -3.67
N ALA A 75 -0.66 1.95 -2.46
CA ALA A 75 -2.06 1.58 -2.21
C ALA A 75 -2.93 2.84 -2.21
N THR A 76 -4.08 2.71 -2.81
CA THR A 76 -5.04 3.81 -2.97
C THR A 76 -6.45 3.40 -2.54
N THR A 77 -7.39 4.33 -2.59
CA THR A 77 -8.82 4.05 -2.38
C THR A 77 -9.46 3.26 -3.54
N LYS A 78 -8.71 2.99 -4.63
CA LYS A 78 -9.24 2.34 -5.86
C LYS A 78 -8.32 1.26 -6.44
N GLY A 79 -7.30 0.83 -5.71
CA GLY A 79 -6.39 -0.21 -6.16
C GLY A 79 -4.95 0.03 -5.76
N ILE A 80 -4.03 -0.51 -6.54
CA ILE A 80 -2.60 -0.47 -6.24
C ILE A 80 -1.82 -0.10 -7.50
N LEU A 81 -0.90 0.84 -7.35
CA LEU A 81 0.16 1.14 -8.31
C LEU A 81 1.49 0.65 -7.75
N VAL A 82 2.49 0.47 -8.61
CA VAL A 82 3.84 0.14 -8.18
C VAL A 82 4.87 0.95 -8.96
N LYS A 83 5.91 1.43 -8.27
CA LYS A 83 7.15 1.89 -8.88
C LYS A 83 8.16 0.76 -8.75
N PRO A 84 8.52 0.07 -9.85
CA PRO A 84 9.61 -0.91 -9.83
C PRO A 84 10.92 -0.28 -9.37
N GLU A 85 11.78 -1.05 -8.71
CA GLU A 85 13.07 -0.55 -8.20
C GLU A 85 13.86 0.23 -9.27
N LYS A 86 13.99 -0.37 -10.45
CA LYS A 86 14.82 0.16 -11.55
C LYS A 86 14.13 1.15 -12.47
N GLU A 87 12.82 1.30 -12.33
CA GLU A 87 12.02 2.18 -13.18
C GLU A 87 11.83 3.55 -12.53
N LYS A 88 11.62 4.57 -13.37
CA LYS A 88 11.36 5.94 -12.90
C LYS A 88 9.87 6.18 -12.65
N ASN A 89 9.01 5.45 -13.35
CA ASN A 89 7.59 5.69 -13.40
C ASN A 89 6.81 4.67 -12.57
N LEU A 90 5.65 5.08 -12.11
CA LEU A 90 4.64 4.18 -11.59
C LEU A 90 4.01 3.38 -12.74
N GLN A 91 3.50 2.20 -12.42
CA GLN A 91 2.67 1.39 -13.32
C GLN A 91 1.43 0.85 -12.60
N ASP A 92 0.36 0.63 -13.36
CA ASP A 92 -0.85 -0.01 -12.86
C ASP A 92 -0.63 -1.52 -12.70
N THR A 93 -0.92 -2.03 -11.52
CA THR A 93 -0.71 -3.44 -11.17
C THR A 93 -1.84 -4.36 -11.61
N LYS A 94 -2.94 -3.82 -12.13
CA LYS A 94 -4.19 -4.54 -12.45
C LYS A 94 -4.85 -5.19 -11.24
N PHE A 95 -4.54 -4.71 -10.03
CA PHE A 95 -5.28 -5.12 -8.85
C PHE A 95 -6.74 -4.64 -8.95
N PRO A 96 -7.73 -5.45 -8.51
CA PRO A 96 -9.13 -5.05 -8.58
C PRO A 96 -9.40 -3.73 -7.85
N SER A 97 -10.32 -2.94 -8.40
CA SER A 97 -10.65 -1.63 -7.81
C SER A 97 -11.35 -1.79 -6.45
N MET A 98 -10.62 -1.44 -5.39
CA MET A 98 -11.12 -1.45 -4.01
C MET A 98 -10.29 -0.53 -3.12
N ASP A 99 -10.83 -0.15 -1.97
CA ASP A 99 -10.15 0.70 -0.98
C ASP A 99 -9.15 -0.15 -0.18
N ILE A 100 -7.86 0.10 -0.39
CA ILE A 100 -6.76 -0.64 0.26
C ILE A 100 -6.39 0.06 1.56
N THR A 101 -6.27 -0.73 2.61
CA THR A 101 -6.03 -0.23 3.98
C THR A 101 -4.79 -0.82 4.64
N GLY A 102 -4.15 -1.79 4.01
CA GLY A 102 -2.90 -2.39 4.49
C GLY A 102 -2.17 -3.14 3.39
N ILE A 103 -0.85 -3.13 3.42
CA ILE A 103 0.02 -4.00 2.60
C ILE A 103 1.13 -4.53 3.51
N GLY A 104 1.46 -5.81 3.33
CA GLY A 104 2.62 -6.45 3.94
C GLY A 104 3.13 -7.58 3.05
N GLU A 105 4.41 -7.92 3.16
CA GLU A 105 5.04 -9.02 2.40
C GLU A 105 5.23 -10.23 3.31
N GLY A 106 4.74 -11.38 2.87
CA GLY A 106 4.99 -12.66 3.51
C GLY A 106 6.43 -13.15 3.28
N LYS A 107 6.88 -14.08 4.11
CA LYS A 107 8.25 -14.67 3.96
C LYS A 107 8.47 -15.39 2.64
N ASP A 108 7.42 -15.74 1.93
CA ASP A 108 7.42 -16.36 0.62
C ASP A 108 7.39 -15.35 -0.54
N GLY A 109 7.41 -14.04 -0.22
CA GLY A 109 7.35 -12.95 -1.18
C GLY A 109 5.94 -12.67 -1.73
N THR A 110 4.90 -13.32 -1.21
CA THR A 110 3.52 -12.95 -1.53
C THR A 110 3.13 -11.65 -0.81
N LEU A 111 2.26 -10.85 -1.43
CA LEU A 111 1.73 -9.67 -0.77
C LEU A 111 0.41 -10.00 -0.08
N TRP A 112 0.27 -9.48 1.13
CA TRP A 112 -0.95 -9.48 1.90
C TRP A 112 -1.56 -8.10 1.86
N ILE A 113 -2.81 -8.01 1.41
CA ILE A 113 -3.47 -6.74 1.09
C ILE A 113 -4.77 -6.67 1.86
N GLY A 114 -4.80 -5.79 2.86
CA GLY A 114 -6.00 -5.49 3.64
C GLY A 114 -6.90 -4.51 2.90
N THR A 115 -8.20 -4.74 2.98
CA THR A 115 -9.19 -3.92 2.29
C THR A 115 -10.28 -3.43 3.24
N ARG A 116 -10.89 -2.32 2.87
CA ARG A 116 -12.12 -1.88 3.51
C ARG A 116 -13.30 -2.72 2.99
N LYS A 117 -13.90 -3.53 3.85
CA LYS A 117 -15.11 -4.35 3.61
C LYS A 117 -14.96 -5.60 2.73
N GLN A 118 -13.76 -5.98 2.31
CA GLN A 118 -13.57 -7.19 1.50
C GLN A 118 -12.52 -8.15 2.07
N GLY A 119 -12.21 -8.03 3.36
CA GLY A 119 -11.23 -8.89 4.03
C GLY A 119 -9.81 -8.65 3.56
N VAL A 120 -9.04 -9.72 3.47
CA VAL A 120 -7.61 -9.72 3.12
C VAL A 120 -7.37 -10.53 1.85
N TYR A 121 -6.56 -9.99 0.96
CA TYR A 121 -6.07 -10.75 -0.20
C TYR A 121 -4.64 -11.23 0.03
N ASN A 122 -4.41 -12.52 -0.18
CA ASN A 122 -3.08 -13.07 -0.42
C ASN A 122 -2.84 -13.02 -1.94
N ALA A 123 -1.81 -12.32 -2.36
CA ALA A 123 -1.59 -11.96 -3.74
C ALA A 123 -0.21 -12.40 -4.24
N ILE A 124 -0.19 -13.27 -5.25
CA ILE A 124 1.04 -13.64 -5.96
C ILE A 124 1.32 -12.55 -7.00
N VAL A 125 2.50 -11.95 -6.88
CA VAL A 125 2.96 -10.92 -7.80
C VAL A 125 3.68 -11.58 -8.98
N SER A 126 3.28 -11.24 -10.20
CA SER A 126 3.95 -11.72 -11.42
C SER A 126 5.31 -11.03 -11.63
N SER A 127 6.12 -11.55 -12.55
CA SER A 127 7.45 -10.98 -12.85
C SER A 127 7.40 -9.54 -13.39
N ASN A 128 6.28 -9.12 -13.98
CA ASN A 128 6.05 -7.76 -14.46
C ASN A 128 5.28 -6.90 -13.44
N LEU A 129 5.23 -7.32 -12.18
CA LEU A 129 4.60 -6.61 -11.05
C LEU A 129 3.11 -6.34 -11.25
N THR A 130 2.40 -7.26 -11.91
CA THR A 130 0.93 -7.23 -12.04
C THR A 130 0.29 -8.36 -11.25
N PHE A 131 -0.98 -8.20 -10.92
CA PHE A 131 -1.79 -9.24 -10.28
C PHE A 131 -2.69 -9.92 -11.30
N GLU A 132 -2.63 -11.25 -11.34
CA GLU A 132 -3.56 -12.05 -12.13
C GLU A 132 -4.64 -12.62 -11.22
N LYS A 133 -5.88 -12.68 -11.70
CA LYS A 133 -7.02 -13.19 -10.89
C LYS A 133 -6.76 -14.56 -10.26
N LYS A 134 -6.08 -15.46 -10.95
CA LYS A 134 -5.71 -16.79 -10.43
C LYS A 134 -4.71 -16.75 -9.27
N GLY A 135 -3.94 -15.66 -9.16
CA GLY A 135 -2.96 -15.44 -8.09
C GLY A 135 -3.52 -14.66 -6.89
N LEU A 136 -4.81 -14.30 -6.91
CA LEU A 136 -5.48 -13.61 -5.82
C LEU A 136 -6.35 -14.58 -5.03
N LYS A 137 -6.01 -14.79 -3.77
CA LYS A 137 -6.85 -15.53 -2.82
C LYS A 137 -7.44 -14.55 -1.81
N ASN A 138 -8.76 -14.46 -1.75
CA ASN A 138 -9.46 -13.63 -0.77
C ASN A 138 -9.78 -14.44 0.48
N LEU A 139 -9.43 -13.90 1.64
CA LEU A 139 -9.75 -14.41 2.97
C LEU A 139 -10.80 -13.51 3.60
N THR A 140 -11.88 -14.11 4.10
CA THR A 140 -13.01 -13.37 4.67
C THR A 140 -13.52 -14.02 5.95
N THR A 141 -14.45 -13.35 6.62
CA THR A 141 -15.20 -13.90 7.76
C THR A 141 -15.92 -15.20 7.41
N GLN A 142 -16.39 -15.33 6.16
CA GLN A 142 -17.14 -16.50 5.68
C GLN A 142 -16.25 -17.66 5.25
N THR A 143 -15.14 -17.37 4.56
CA THR A 143 -14.28 -18.40 3.96
C THR A 143 -13.18 -18.87 4.90
N ASP A 144 -12.57 -17.96 5.65
CA ASP A 144 -11.39 -18.24 6.47
C ASP A 144 -11.60 -17.85 7.94
N LYS A 145 -12.83 -17.52 8.33
CA LYS A 145 -13.23 -17.17 9.69
C LYS A 145 -12.46 -15.97 10.27
N LEU A 146 -12.13 -15.00 9.43
CA LEU A 146 -11.61 -13.72 9.94
C LEU A 146 -12.61 -13.10 10.92
N VAL A 147 -12.12 -12.34 11.88
CA VAL A 147 -12.98 -11.64 12.85
C VAL A 147 -13.80 -10.55 12.17
N SER A 148 -13.19 -9.84 11.19
CA SER A 148 -13.87 -8.80 10.42
C SER A 148 -13.36 -8.79 8.97
N ASP A 149 -14.23 -8.41 8.02
CA ASP A 149 -13.86 -8.09 6.64
C ASP A 149 -13.49 -6.62 6.45
N ASN A 150 -13.70 -5.78 7.46
CA ASN A 150 -13.42 -4.35 7.44
C ASN A 150 -12.04 -4.07 8.03
N ILE A 151 -10.99 -4.39 7.27
CA ILE A 151 -9.60 -4.27 7.74
C ILE A 151 -9.19 -2.81 7.77
N GLY A 152 -8.60 -2.39 8.90
CA GLY A 152 -8.06 -1.04 9.11
C GLY A 152 -6.55 -0.95 8.89
N ALA A 153 -5.83 -2.00 9.30
CA ALA A 153 -4.38 -2.09 9.18
C ALA A 153 -3.93 -3.55 9.18
N ILE A 154 -2.78 -3.83 8.58
CA ILE A 154 -2.09 -5.12 8.69
C ILE A 154 -0.61 -4.92 8.97
N CYS A 155 -0.02 -5.86 9.70
CA CYS A 155 1.41 -5.95 9.94
C CYS A 155 1.79 -7.43 9.96
N ILE A 156 2.90 -7.80 9.33
CA ILE A 156 3.44 -9.16 9.37
C ILE A 156 4.70 -9.12 10.24
N ASP A 157 4.71 -9.93 11.28
CA ASP A 157 5.85 -10.00 12.21
C ASP A 157 6.99 -10.89 11.67
N ASP A 158 8.13 -10.88 12.39
CA ASP A 158 9.31 -11.66 12.02
C ASP A 158 9.07 -13.17 12.01
N ASN A 159 8.02 -13.66 12.64
CA ASN A 159 7.60 -15.06 12.60
C ASN A 159 6.71 -15.38 11.40
N GLY A 160 6.25 -14.36 10.68
CA GLY A 160 5.32 -14.47 9.57
C GLY A 160 3.86 -14.57 10.02
N LEU A 161 3.57 -14.22 11.28
CA LEU A 161 2.20 -14.08 11.77
C LEU A 161 1.65 -12.73 11.32
N MET A 162 0.47 -12.73 10.74
CA MET A 162 -0.20 -11.51 10.32
C MET A 162 -1.08 -10.96 11.44
N TRP A 163 -0.80 -9.75 11.84
CA TRP A 163 -1.59 -8.96 12.79
C TRP A 163 -2.52 -8.04 12.02
N MET A 164 -3.77 -7.98 12.43
CA MET A 164 -4.79 -7.16 11.80
C MET A 164 -5.56 -6.36 12.83
N GLY A 165 -5.77 -5.08 12.52
CA GLY A 165 -6.73 -4.24 13.21
C GLY A 165 -7.94 -4.03 12.33
N SER A 166 -9.15 -4.24 12.85
CA SER A 166 -10.38 -3.93 12.13
C SER A 166 -10.83 -2.48 12.37
N GLN A 167 -11.60 -1.94 11.45
CA GLN A 167 -12.30 -0.66 11.67
C GLN A 167 -13.44 -0.80 12.69
N ASP A 168 -13.81 -2.04 13.02
CA ASP A 168 -14.87 -2.36 13.98
C ASP A 168 -14.33 -2.38 15.43
N GLY A 169 -13.01 -2.22 15.61
CA GLY A 169 -12.34 -2.10 16.91
C GLY A 169 -11.65 -3.35 17.40
N ASP A 170 -11.60 -4.42 16.60
CA ASP A 170 -10.95 -5.67 16.99
C ASP A 170 -9.46 -5.68 16.58
N VAL A 171 -8.66 -6.44 17.31
CA VAL A 171 -7.29 -6.84 16.94
C VAL A 171 -7.23 -8.35 16.95
N PHE A 172 -6.75 -8.95 15.88
CA PHE A 172 -6.66 -10.39 15.72
C PHE A 172 -5.48 -10.78 14.84
N THR A 173 -5.12 -12.06 14.87
CA THR A 173 -4.01 -12.59 14.08
C THR A 173 -4.47 -13.67 13.11
N TYR A 174 -3.68 -13.89 12.07
CA TYR A 174 -3.82 -15.00 11.14
C TYR A 174 -2.45 -15.64 10.89
N ASP A 175 -2.32 -16.93 11.12
CA ASP A 175 -1.12 -17.70 10.75
C ASP A 175 -1.31 -18.31 9.35
N PRO A 176 -0.61 -17.86 8.32
CA PRO A 176 -0.75 -18.39 6.96
C PRO A 176 -0.40 -19.86 6.82
N ARG A 177 0.44 -20.41 7.73
CA ARG A 177 0.89 -21.81 7.71
C ARG A 177 -0.18 -22.77 8.25
N THR A 178 -0.80 -22.39 9.36
CA THR A 178 -1.83 -23.20 10.04
C THR A 178 -3.25 -22.81 9.65
N LYS A 179 -3.43 -21.65 9.03
CA LYS A 179 -4.71 -20.97 8.70
C LYS A 179 -5.55 -20.68 9.95
N LYS A 180 -4.91 -20.52 11.10
CA LYS A 180 -5.57 -20.25 12.36
C LYS A 180 -5.75 -18.74 12.54
N VAL A 181 -6.95 -18.34 12.99
CA VAL A 181 -7.31 -17.00 13.43
C VAL A 181 -7.39 -16.99 14.95
N GLU A 182 -6.82 -15.98 15.61
CA GLU A 182 -6.86 -15.79 17.07
C GLU A 182 -7.13 -14.33 17.41
#